data_abdb8eeb32af8a3b5793f6cefae16be8
#
_entry.id   abdb8eeb32af8a3b5793f6cefae16be8
#
_cell.length_a   1.000
_cell.length_b   1.000
_cell.length_c   1.000
_cell.angle_alpha   90.00
_cell.angle_beta   90.00
_cell.angle_gamma   90.00
#
_symmetry.space_group_name_H-M   'P 1'
#
loop_
_entity.id
_entity.type
_entity.pdbx_description
1 polymer ?
#
loop_
_entity_poly.entity_id
_entity_poly.type
_entity_poly.pdbx_seq_one_letter_code
_entity_poly.pdbx_strand_id
1 'polypeptide(L)'
;MTRSDWLIGGDRRTAAAERIYAAATDLIARDGMDALDIDALASQVHCSRATIYRCAGGKRQIRDAVMERSAARIVEAVRSAVDGLSGSQRIVAAISVALREIRSDPLGQLMFSTIRGGQNRTWLTESPIVTRLATDLNGLADGDTEAVQWIVRVVLSLLYWPVADAATEQKMVERFISPAFAS
;
A
#
# COMPACT_ATOMS: atom_id res chain seq x y z
N MET A 1 25.91 -7.57 -35.66
CA MET A 1 25.04 -7.99 -34.53
C MET A 1 24.83 -6.78 -33.67
N THR A 2 23.62 -6.21 -33.72
CA THR A 2 23.26 -4.85 -33.29
C THR A 2 23.01 -4.78 -31.79
N ARG A 3 23.59 -3.80 -31.16
CA ARG A 3 23.53 -3.42 -29.72
C ARG A 3 22.12 -3.09 -29.18
N SER A 4 21.08 -3.22 -30.01
CA SER A 4 19.71 -2.79 -29.74
C SER A 4 18.81 -3.88 -29.14
N ASP A 5 19.23 -5.14 -29.15
CA ASP A 5 18.35 -6.27 -28.83
C ASP A 5 18.14 -6.51 -27.31
N TRP A 6 19.07 -6.04 -26.47
CA TRP A 6 18.97 -6.18 -25.02
C TRP A 6 18.00 -5.18 -24.37
N LEU A 7 17.82 -4.00 -24.95
CA LEU A 7 16.85 -2.99 -24.51
C LEU A 7 15.42 -3.46 -24.77
N ILE A 8 15.16 -4.05 -25.94
CA ILE A 8 13.83 -4.55 -26.32
C ILE A 8 13.41 -5.76 -25.45
N GLY A 9 14.38 -6.58 -25.06
CA GLY A 9 14.13 -7.72 -24.15
C GLY A 9 13.75 -7.29 -22.73
N GLY A 10 14.34 -6.20 -22.23
CA GLY A 10 14.01 -5.58 -20.93
C GLY A 10 12.57 -5.06 -20.89
N ASP A 11 12.16 -4.28 -21.87
CA ASP A 11 10.80 -3.70 -21.96
C ASP A 11 9.73 -4.78 -22.04
N ARG A 12 9.92 -5.83 -22.82
CA ARG A 12 8.96 -6.94 -22.92
C ARG A 12 8.83 -7.72 -21.61
N ARG A 13 9.93 -7.92 -20.90
CA ARG A 13 9.91 -8.61 -19.60
C ARG A 13 9.21 -7.76 -18.54
N THR A 14 9.47 -6.47 -18.52
CA THR A 14 8.81 -5.52 -17.62
C THR A 14 7.30 -5.45 -17.92
N ALA A 15 6.91 -5.30 -19.17
CA ALA A 15 5.50 -5.29 -19.57
C ALA A 15 4.78 -6.63 -19.22
N ALA A 16 5.46 -7.77 -19.37
CA ALA A 16 4.92 -9.06 -18.96
C ALA A 16 4.76 -9.14 -17.43
N ALA A 17 5.73 -8.67 -16.66
CA ALA A 17 5.65 -8.61 -15.21
C ALA A 17 4.49 -7.71 -14.74
N GLU A 18 4.31 -6.54 -15.37
CA GLU A 18 3.18 -5.64 -15.09
C GLU A 18 1.82 -6.32 -15.28
N ARG A 19 1.64 -7.03 -16.39
CA ARG A 19 0.40 -7.79 -16.65
C ARG A 19 0.18 -8.89 -15.62
N ILE A 20 1.23 -9.59 -15.21
CA ILE A 20 1.16 -10.64 -14.19
C ILE A 20 0.75 -10.03 -12.85
N TYR A 21 1.36 -8.91 -12.44
CA TYR A 21 1.02 -8.26 -11.18
C TYR A 21 -0.40 -7.68 -11.18
N ALA A 22 -0.86 -7.12 -12.29
CA ALA A 22 -2.24 -6.66 -12.41
C ALA A 22 -3.23 -7.81 -12.24
N ALA A 23 -3.04 -8.92 -12.96
CA ALA A 23 -3.88 -10.10 -12.83
C ALA A 23 -3.82 -10.74 -11.43
N ALA A 24 -2.64 -10.73 -10.80
CA ALA A 24 -2.48 -11.19 -9.42
C ALA A 24 -3.20 -10.28 -8.42
N THR A 25 -3.19 -8.97 -8.64
CA THR A 25 -3.95 -7.99 -7.83
C THR A 25 -5.45 -8.31 -7.89
N ASP A 26 -6.00 -8.50 -9.09
CA ASP A 26 -7.42 -8.83 -9.29
C ASP A 26 -7.79 -10.16 -8.63
N LEU A 27 -6.94 -11.17 -8.76
CA LEU A 27 -7.15 -12.49 -8.16
C LEU A 27 -7.15 -12.40 -6.62
N ILE A 28 -6.15 -11.73 -6.05
CA ILE A 28 -6.03 -11.55 -4.59
C ILE A 28 -7.19 -10.72 -4.05
N ALA A 29 -7.57 -9.63 -4.73
CA ALA A 29 -8.66 -8.76 -4.31
C ALA A 29 -10.01 -9.48 -4.28
N ARG A 30 -10.24 -10.38 -5.24
CA ARG A 30 -11.49 -11.14 -5.36
C ARG A 30 -11.56 -12.32 -4.41
N ASP A 31 -10.50 -13.13 -4.36
CA ASP A 31 -10.52 -14.47 -3.76
C ASP A 31 -9.66 -14.57 -2.48
N GLY A 32 -8.94 -13.52 -2.12
CA GLY A 32 -8.08 -13.46 -0.94
C GLY A 32 -6.62 -13.79 -1.20
N MET A 33 -5.77 -13.52 -0.19
CA MET A 33 -4.30 -13.68 -0.29
C MET A 33 -3.86 -15.13 -0.55
N ASP A 34 -4.60 -16.09 -0.03
CA ASP A 34 -4.26 -17.52 -0.15
C ASP A 34 -4.72 -18.12 -1.47
N ALA A 35 -5.67 -17.48 -2.13
CA ALA A 35 -6.20 -17.91 -3.42
C ALA A 35 -5.23 -17.69 -4.59
N LEU A 36 -4.14 -16.94 -4.39
CA LEU A 36 -3.14 -16.74 -5.44
C LEU A 36 -2.57 -18.10 -5.87
N ASP A 37 -2.89 -18.52 -7.08
CA ASP A 37 -2.43 -19.75 -7.71
C ASP A 37 -1.71 -19.46 -9.03
N ILE A 38 -0.57 -20.13 -9.25
CA ILE A 38 0.26 -19.88 -10.44
C ILE A 38 -0.41 -20.40 -11.71
N ASP A 39 -1.21 -21.47 -11.62
CA ASP A 39 -1.90 -22.03 -12.80
C ASP A 39 -3.08 -21.15 -13.20
N ALA A 40 -3.86 -20.70 -12.23
CA ALA A 40 -4.93 -19.73 -12.44
C ALA A 40 -4.38 -18.43 -13.05
N LEU A 41 -3.27 -17.92 -12.50
CA LEU A 41 -2.61 -16.71 -12.99
C LEU A 41 -2.08 -16.89 -14.42
N ALA A 42 -1.41 -18.02 -14.71
CA ALA A 42 -0.90 -18.34 -16.05
C ALA A 42 -2.03 -18.41 -17.09
N SER A 43 -3.15 -19.01 -16.71
CA SER A 43 -4.35 -19.08 -17.55
C SER A 43 -4.94 -17.69 -17.81
N GLN A 44 -5.05 -16.85 -16.78
CA GLN A 44 -5.62 -15.51 -16.89
C GLN A 44 -4.78 -14.57 -17.77
N VAL A 45 -3.44 -14.65 -17.69
CA VAL A 45 -2.55 -13.82 -18.50
C VAL A 45 -2.12 -14.48 -19.83
N HIS A 46 -2.63 -15.67 -20.13
CA HIS A 46 -2.36 -16.44 -21.36
C HIS A 46 -0.86 -16.71 -21.55
N CYS A 47 -0.18 -17.20 -20.52
CA CYS A 47 1.23 -17.56 -20.62
C CYS A 47 1.55 -18.86 -19.89
N SER A 48 2.78 -19.37 -20.03
CA SER A 48 3.22 -20.57 -19.30
C SER A 48 3.62 -20.25 -17.86
N ARG A 49 3.53 -21.25 -16.96
CA ARG A 49 4.08 -21.16 -15.57
C ARG A 49 5.55 -20.72 -15.58
N ALA A 50 6.35 -21.27 -16.50
CA ALA A 50 7.76 -20.89 -16.65
C ALA A 50 7.94 -19.40 -16.95
N THR A 51 7.01 -18.80 -17.71
CA THR A 51 7.00 -17.37 -17.99
C THR A 51 6.69 -16.57 -16.73
N ILE A 52 5.71 -17.01 -15.90
CA ILE A 52 5.40 -16.39 -14.61
C ILE A 52 6.66 -16.37 -13.73
N TYR A 53 7.27 -17.53 -13.50
CA TYR A 53 8.47 -17.63 -12.65
C TYR A 53 9.63 -16.76 -13.16
N ARG A 54 9.84 -16.71 -14.46
CA ARG A 54 10.91 -15.92 -15.06
C ARG A 54 10.68 -14.42 -14.98
N CYS A 55 9.43 -13.94 -15.10
CA CYS A 55 9.09 -12.52 -15.16
C CYS A 55 8.73 -11.92 -13.79
N ALA A 56 8.02 -12.66 -12.95
CA ALA A 56 7.47 -12.16 -11.69
C ALA A 56 7.89 -12.96 -10.46
N GLY A 57 8.56 -14.10 -10.64
CA GLY A 57 8.98 -14.95 -9.55
C GLY A 57 7.90 -15.91 -9.06
N GLY A 58 8.10 -16.44 -7.85
CA GLY A 58 7.16 -17.38 -7.23
C GLY A 58 6.02 -16.68 -6.49
N LYS A 59 5.07 -17.47 -5.99
CA LYS A 59 3.84 -17.02 -5.31
C LYS A 59 4.09 -15.95 -4.23
N ARG A 60 5.13 -16.14 -3.39
CA ARG A 60 5.49 -15.17 -2.35
C ARG A 60 5.96 -13.84 -2.94
N GLN A 61 6.88 -13.90 -3.91
CA GLN A 61 7.42 -12.70 -4.57
C GLN A 61 6.33 -11.90 -5.28
N ILE A 62 5.37 -12.59 -5.90
CA ILE A 62 4.21 -11.93 -6.54
C ILE A 62 3.34 -11.26 -5.50
N ARG A 63 3.02 -11.91 -4.37
CA ARG A 63 2.27 -11.30 -3.27
C ARG A 63 2.98 -10.04 -2.75
N ASP A 64 4.26 -10.17 -2.43
CA ASP A 64 5.05 -9.07 -1.88
C ASP A 64 5.06 -7.87 -2.85
N ALA A 65 5.26 -8.12 -4.14
CA ALA A 65 5.25 -7.09 -5.18
C ALA A 65 3.87 -6.42 -5.35
N VAL A 66 2.78 -7.18 -5.28
CA VAL A 66 1.41 -6.66 -5.36
C VAL A 66 1.12 -5.76 -4.16
N MET A 67 1.50 -6.19 -2.96
CA MET A 67 1.32 -5.41 -1.74
C MET A 67 2.16 -4.13 -1.74
N GLU A 68 3.41 -4.22 -2.19
CA GLU A 68 4.31 -3.07 -2.31
C GLU A 68 3.76 -2.02 -3.29
N ARG A 69 3.19 -2.45 -4.40
CA ARG A 69 2.56 -1.57 -5.40
C ARG A 69 1.32 -0.86 -4.85
N SER A 70 0.48 -1.58 -4.10
CA SER A 70 -0.67 -0.99 -3.42
C SER A 70 -0.22 0.08 -2.42
N ALA A 71 0.76 -0.24 -1.57
CA ALA A 71 1.33 0.71 -0.62
C ALA A 71 1.93 1.95 -1.32
N ALA A 72 2.68 1.76 -2.42
CA ALA A 72 3.27 2.86 -3.16
C ALA A 72 2.22 3.82 -3.75
N ARG A 73 1.08 3.29 -4.23
CA ARG A 73 -0.03 4.13 -4.72
C ARG A 73 -0.64 4.99 -3.61
N ILE A 74 -0.82 4.40 -2.42
CA ILE A 74 -1.35 5.11 -1.26
C ILE A 74 -0.40 6.23 -0.83
N VAL A 75 0.90 5.94 -0.76
CA VAL A 75 1.94 6.93 -0.44
C VAL A 75 1.93 8.08 -1.44
N GLU A 76 1.84 7.78 -2.73
CA GLU A 76 1.82 8.80 -3.77
C GLU A 76 0.56 9.66 -3.70
N ALA A 77 -0.61 9.07 -3.43
CA ALA A 77 -1.84 9.82 -3.21
C ALA A 77 -1.74 10.76 -1.99
N VAL A 78 -1.14 10.29 -0.90
CA VAL A 78 -0.88 11.13 0.29
C VAL A 78 0.07 12.26 -0.05
N ARG A 79 1.21 11.97 -0.69
CA ARG A 79 2.19 13.00 -1.09
C ARG A 79 1.57 14.09 -1.95
N SER A 80 0.82 13.69 -2.98
CA SER A 80 0.13 14.62 -3.87
C SER A 80 -0.90 15.49 -3.13
N ALA A 81 -1.60 14.91 -2.16
CA ALA A 81 -2.63 15.63 -1.41
C ALA A 81 -2.06 16.63 -0.39
N VAL A 82 -0.85 16.43 0.07
CA VAL A 82 -0.19 17.31 1.05
C VAL A 82 0.80 18.29 0.41
N ASP A 83 0.93 18.26 -0.90
CA ASP A 83 1.78 19.20 -1.61
C ASP A 83 1.30 20.64 -1.39
N GLY A 84 2.23 21.53 -1.05
CA GLY A 84 1.93 22.91 -0.69
C GLY A 84 1.27 23.13 0.67
N LEU A 85 0.95 22.09 1.44
CA LEU A 85 0.46 22.19 2.81
C LEU A 85 1.62 22.16 3.83
N SER A 86 1.41 22.78 5.00
CA SER A 86 2.39 22.80 6.08
C SER A 86 1.71 22.61 7.45
N GLY A 87 2.51 22.34 8.47
CA GLY A 87 2.06 22.22 9.86
C GLY A 87 0.88 21.23 10.03
N SER A 88 -0.04 21.60 10.87
CA SER A 88 -1.19 20.76 11.22
C SER A 88 -2.11 20.43 10.03
N GLN A 89 -2.26 21.33 9.08
CA GLN A 89 -3.08 21.09 7.89
C GLN A 89 -2.53 19.94 7.05
N ARG A 90 -1.20 19.88 6.91
CA ARG A 90 -0.50 18.81 6.20
C ARG A 90 -0.76 17.44 6.85
N ILE A 91 -0.67 17.38 8.17
CA ILE A 91 -0.87 16.13 8.92
C ILE A 91 -2.32 15.65 8.87
N VAL A 92 -3.27 16.56 9.04
CA VAL A 92 -4.71 16.24 8.95
C VAL A 92 -5.05 15.73 7.55
N ALA A 93 -4.58 16.40 6.50
CA ALA A 93 -4.78 15.96 5.12
C ALA A 93 -4.14 14.58 4.86
N ALA A 94 -2.91 14.36 5.34
CA ALA A 94 -2.22 13.07 5.20
C ALA A 94 -3.03 11.91 5.83
N ILE A 95 -3.51 12.09 7.06
CA ILE A 95 -4.32 11.07 7.75
C ILE A 95 -5.62 10.83 6.99
N SER A 96 -6.35 11.86 6.61
CA SER A 96 -7.65 11.75 5.94
C SER A 96 -7.53 11.05 4.59
N VAL A 97 -6.51 11.41 3.80
CA VAL A 97 -6.25 10.77 2.50
C VAL A 97 -5.79 9.33 2.68
N ALA A 98 -4.88 9.04 3.61
CA ALA A 98 -4.43 7.68 3.88
C ALA A 98 -5.61 6.77 4.25
N LEU A 99 -6.50 7.21 5.15
CA LEU A 99 -7.70 6.46 5.54
C LEU A 99 -8.62 6.19 4.35
N ARG A 100 -8.87 7.20 3.51
CA ARG A 100 -9.69 7.07 2.32
C ARG A 100 -9.09 6.08 1.32
N GLU A 101 -7.82 6.24 0.98
CA GLU A 101 -7.15 5.40 -0.01
C GLU A 101 -7.07 3.94 0.46
N ILE A 102 -6.70 3.69 1.72
CA ILE A 102 -6.65 2.33 2.27
C ILE A 102 -8.02 1.67 2.28
N ARG A 103 -9.08 2.42 2.61
CA ARG A 103 -10.46 1.90 2.63
C ARG A 103 -11.02 1.65 1.23
N SER A 104 -10.60 2.40 0.23
CA SER A 104 -11.02 2.23 -1.15
C SER A 104 -10.20 1.16 -1.90
N ASP A 105 -9.00 0.82 -1.42
CA ASP A 105 -8.16 -0.21 -2.01
C ASP A 105 -8.62 -1.62 -1.56
N PRO A 106 -9.04 -2.51 -2.48
CA PRO A 106 -9.43 -3.87 -2.14
C PRO A 106 -8.33 -4.65 -1.39
N LEU A 107 -7.06 -4.44 -1.71
CA LEU A 107 -5.93 -5.06 -1.01
C LEU A 107 -5.76 -4.48 0.40
N GLY A 108 -5.96 -3.17 0.56
CA GLY A 108 -5.99 -2.52 1.86
C GLY A 108 -7.06 -3.10 2.77
N GLN A 109 -8.27 -3.26 2.26
CA GLN A 109 -9.38 -3.89 2.99
C GLN A 109 -9.08 -5.35 3.39
N LEU A 110 -8.49 -6.12 2.47
CA LEU A 110 -8.11 -7.49 2.72
C LEU A 110 -7.03 -7.61 3.80
N MET A 111 -6.02 -6.74 3.77
CA MET A 111 -5.00 -6.67 4.82
C MET A 111 -5.62 -6.42 6.19
N PHE A 112 -6.54 -5.43 6.29
CA PHE A 112 -7.18 -5.11 7.56
C PHE A 112 -8.15 -6.18 8.04
N SER A 113 -8.83 -6.90 7.15
CA SER A 113 -9.68 -8.04 7.53
C SER A 113 -8.85 -9.18 8.15
N THR A 114 -7.68 -9.45 7.60
CA THR A 114 -6.74 -10.45 8.14
C THR A 114 -6.21 -10.06 9.52
N ILE A 115 -5.93 -8.78 9.74
CA ILE A 115 -5.49 -8.25 11.04
C ILE A 115 -6.62 -8.34 12.08
N ARG A 116 -7.86 -8.02 11.71
CA ARG A 116 -9.04 -8.15 12.59
C ARG A 116 -9.31 -9.61 12.98
N GLY A 117 -9.01 -10.56 12.10
CA GLY A 117 -9.11 -11.99 12.37
C GLY A 117 -8.10 -12.55 13.38
N GLY A 118 -7.22 -11.73 13.94
CA GLY A 118 -6.31 -12.09 15.05
C GLY A 118 -5.09 -12.90 14.62
N GLN A 119 -4.89 -13.16 13.35
CA GLN A 119 -3.87 -14.11 12.89
C GLN A 119 -2.44 -13.56 12.82
N ASN A 120 -2.19 -12.25 12.96
CA ASN A 120 -0.80 -11.78 13.04
C ASN A 120 -0.65 -10.31 13.50
N ARG A 121 -0.65 -10.07 14.81
CA ARG A 121 -0.37 -8.75 15.41
C ARG A 121 1.08 -8.29 15.18
N THR A 122 2.01 -9.22 15.13
CA THR A 122 3.44 -8.95 14.92
C THR A 122 3.72 -8.37 13.54
N TRP A 123 2.86 -8.69 12.55
CA TRP A 123 3.00 -8.19 11.20
C TRP A 123 2.89 -6.64 11.13
N LEU A 124 2.05 -6.01 11.93
CA LEU A 124 1.88 -4.56 11.94
C LEU A 124 3.11 -3.80 12.44
N THR A 125 3.83 -4.38 13.41
CA THR A 125 5.02 -3.73 14.00
C THR A 125 6.29 -4.05 13.23
N GLU A 126 6.33 -5.18 12.54
CA GLU A 126 7.50 -5.68 11.82
C GLU A 126 7.34 -5.63 10.29
N SER A 127 6.18 -5.15 9.81
CA SER A 127 5.93 -5.08 8.37
C SER A 127 6.89 -4.10 7.70
N PRO A 128 7.67 -4.56 6.70
CA PRO A 128 8.50 -3.68 5.89
C PRO A 128 7.68 -2.57 5.23
N ILE A 129 6.40 -2.81 4.98
CA ILE A 129 5.46 -1.83 4.39
C ILE A 129 5.18 -0.70 5.36
N VAL A 130 4.92 -0.99 6.64
CA VAL A 130 4.69 0.04 7.67
C VAL A 130 5.96 0.85 7.92
N THR A 131 7.11 0.18 7.99
CA THR A 131 8.42 0.86 8.12
C THR A 131 8.71 1.75 6.92
N ARG A 132 8.41 1.28 5.71
CA ARG A 132 8.59 2.05 4.48
C ARG A 132 7.63 3.23 4.39
N LEU A 133 6.36 3.03 4.73
CA LEU A 133 5.38 4.11 4.88
C LEU A 133 5.89 5.19 5.86
N ALA A 134 6.39 4.78 7.02
CA ALA A 134 6.97 5.71 7.98
C ALA A 134 8.17 6.46 7.39
N THR A 135 9.05 5.77 6.65
CA THR A 135 10.23 6.38 6.01
C THR A 135 9.81 7.33 4.87
N ASP A 136 8.88 6.91 4.03
CA ASP A 136 8.40 7.70 2.90
C ASP A 136 7.58 8.92 3.35
N LEU A 137 6.97 8.86 4.53
CA LEU A 137 6.25 9.94 5.17
C LEU A 137 7.14 10.83 6.08
N ASN A 138 8.43 10.49 6.23
CA ASN A 138 9.34 11.22 7.12
C ASN A 138 9.47 12.71 6.75
N GLY A 139 9.33 13.06 5.47
CA GLY A 139 9.22 14.45 5.01
C GLY A 139 7.91 15.16 5.37
N LEU A 140 6.89 14.45 5.90
CA LEU A 140 5.63 15.03 6.35
C LEU A 140 5.72 15.68 7.72
N ALA A 141 6.64 15.24 8.57
CA ALA A 141 6.84 15.72 9.93
C ALA A 141 8.24 16.29 10.12
N ASP A 142 8.78 16.96 9.10
CA ASP A 142 10.07 17.67 9.12
C ASP A 142 11.25 16.84 9.67
N GLY A 143 11.21 15.52 9.43
CA GLY A 143 12.22 14.57 9.90
C GLY A 143 11.97 14.01 11.31
N ASP A 144 10.88 14.37 11.97
CA ASP A 144 10.49 13.80 13.26
C ASP A 144 9.95 12.36 13.10
N THR A 145 10.82 11.39 13.33
CA THR A 145 10.50 9.96 13.22
C THR A 145 9.44 9.53 14.24
N GLU A 146 9.38 10.11 15.42
CA GLU A 146 8.40 9.78 16.47
C GLU A 146 7.02 10.27 16.07
N ALA A 147 6.94 11.49 15.52
CA ALA A 147 5.70 12.04 14.96
C ALA A 147 5.16 11.17 13.83
N VAL A 148 6.00 10.72 12.89
CA VAL A 148 5.59 9.81 11.81
C VAL A 148 5.07 8.49 12.36
N GLN A 149 5.77 7.90 13.31
CA GLN A 149 5.31 6.67 13.96
C GLN A 149 3.98 6.85 14.68
N TRP A 150 3.76 8.01 15.28
CA TRP A 150 2.50 8.35 15.92
C TRP A 150 1.36 8.47 14.91
N ILE A 151 1.57 9.20 13.81
CA ILE A 151 0.60 9.34 12.72
C ILE A 151 0.20 7.97 12.16
N VAL A 152 1.16 7.10 11.90
CA VAL A 152 0.88 5.72 11.43
C VAL A 152 0.00 4.97 12.43
N ARG A 153 0.28 5.09 13.73
CA ARG A 153 -0.55 4.44 14.77
C ARG A 153 -1.96 5.00 14.82
N VAL A 154 -2.13 6.31 14.65
CA VAL A 154 -3.45 6.94 14.55
C VAL A 154 -4.24 6.39 13.36
N VAL A 155 -3.63 6.35 12.18
CA VAL A 155 -4.26 5.80 10.97
C VAL A 155 -4.66 4.33 11.20
N LEU A 156 -3.75 3.51 11.70
CA LEU A 156 -4.04 2.10 12.01
C LEU A 156 -5.16 1.94 13.04
N SER A 157 -5.19 2.78 14.07
CA SER A 157 -6.24 2.78 15.08
C SER A 157 -7.60 3.08 14.47
N LEU A 158 -7.71 4.13 13.64
CA LEU A 158 -8.96 4.52 12.97
C LEU A 158 -9.42 3.51 11.91
N LEU A 159 -8.49 2.77 11.31
CA LEU A 159 -8.81 1.66 10.41
C LEU A 159 -9.34 0.44 11.17
N TYR A 160 -8.77 0.16 12.33
CA TYR A 160 -9.14 -0.99 13.16
C TYR A 160 -10.48 -0.75 13.90
N TRP A 161 -10.65 0.45 14.45
CA TRP A 161 -11.88 0.90 15.12
C TRP A 161 -12.45 2.13 14.39
N PRO A 162 -13.18 1.92 13.29
CA PRO A 162 -13.73 3.03 12.54
C PRO A 162 -14.77 3.80 13.35
N VAL A 163 -14.79 5.10 13.17
CA VAL A 163 -15.81 5.98 13.73
C VAL A 163 -17.11 5.84 12.92
N ALA A 164 -18.23 6.31 13.47
CA ALA A 164 -19.56 6.14 12.88
C ALA A 164 -19.66 6.68 11.44
N ASP A 165 -19.00 7.80 11.14
CA ASP A 165 -19.01 8.44 9.83
C ASP A 165 -17.74 9.28 9.60
N ALA A 166 -17.47 9.58 8.31
CA ALA A 166 -16.29 10.33 7.89
C ALA A 166 -16.24 11.76 8.44
N ALA A 167 -17.38 12.41 8.65
CA ALA A 167 -17.41 13.78 9.17
C ALA A 167 -17.03 13.82 10.66
N THR A 168 -17.48 12.84 11.43
CA THR A 168 -17.07 12.66 12.83
C THR A 168 -15.58 12.32 12.92
N GLU A 169 -15.09 11.45 12.05
CA GLU A 169 -13.66 11.10 11.98
C GLU A 169 -12.80 12.31 11.68
N GLN A 170 -13.16 13.09 10.68
CA GLN A 170 -12.49 14.33 10.33
C GLN A 170 -12.39 15.30 11.50
N LYS A 171 -13.51 15.53 12.20
CA LYS A 171 -13.55 16.39 13.40
C LYS A 171 -12.66 15.87 14.52
N MET A 172 -12.58 14.55 14.72
CA MET A 172 -11.69 13.96 15.72
C MET A 172 -10.22 14.18 15.36
N VAL A 173 -9.85 13.95 14.11
CA VAL A 173 -8.47 14.18 13.63
C VAL A 173 -8.12 15.66 13.78
N GLU A 174 -8.95 16.58 13.33
CA GLU A 174 -8.72 18.02 13.47
C GLU A 174 -8.57 18.45 14.95
N ARG A 175 -9.46 17.98 15.81
CA ARG A 175 -9.49 18.38 17.22
C ARG A 175 -8.32 17.84 18.03
N PHE A 176 -7.91 16.61 17.82
CA PHE A 176 -6.96 15.91 18.70
C PHE A 176 -5.56 15.76 18.10
N ILE A 177 -5.44 15.80 16.78
CA ILE A 177 -4.14 15.67 16.10
C ILE A 177 -3.59 17.05 15.74
N SER A 178 -4.42 17.95 15.20
CA SER A 178 -3.98 19.28 14.75
C SER A 178 -3.20 20.07 15.82
N PRO A 179 -3.60 20.12 17.10
CA PRO A 179 -2.85 20.87 18.11
C PRO A 179 -1.44 20.35 18.37
N ALA A 180 -1.20 19.06 18.18
CA ALA A 180 0.12 18.45 18.37
C ALA A 180 1.15 18.89 17.31
N PHE A 181 0.68 19.44 16.18
CA PHE A 181 1.49 19.87 15.04
C PHE A 181 1.26 21.34 14.68
N ALA A 182 0.69 22.11 15.58
CA ALA A 182 0.54 23.57 15.44
C ALA A 182 1.86 24.21 15.81
N SER A 183 2.72 24.46 14.81
CA SER A 183 3.95 25.26 14.95
C SER A 183 3.75 26.62 14.36
#